data_ab9ae554a9c72aefd9c7082d9c964ea0
#
_entry.id   ab9ae554a9c72aefd9c7082d9c964ea0
#
_cell.length_a   1.000
_cell.length_b   1.000
_cell.length_c   1.000
_cell.angle_alpha   90.00
_cell.angle_beta   90.00
_cell.angle_gamma   90.00
#
_symmetry.space_group_name_H-M   'P 1'
#
loop_
_entity.id
_entity.type
_entity.pdbx_description
1 polymer ?
#
loop_
_entity_poly.entity_id
_entity_poly.type
_entity_poly.pdbx_seq_one_letter_code
_entity_poly.pdbx_strand_id
1 'polypeptide(L)'
;MGLLFLEPLMRLLGSTDTILPYAKTYAIFILIAAPFMASSCVMNNILRYEGRAALAMVGLISGSVINIFGDWFLMTRCHLGVEGAGISTAVSQLISFGILFYMFSSNKTQSRLALRYVTREPKEVLMICKTGLPSLMRQGLSSVSTMMLNGQAGVYGDAAVAAMSIVNRICMFVFSVGLGIGQGFQPVSAFNYGAKKYGRVRKGFYFTITAGEVLLGAIAVLGMFFPAQLVAVFQNDPEVVAIGEVALRVQLVALFFQPMTVCANMMFQSIGKNGRATLLAMLRSGLCFIPVLLLLSNTMGLTGVEVSQTVADILSFFISLPFALHFLRELDQREKERPKI
;
A
#
# COMPACT_ATOMS: atom_id res chain seq x y z
N MET A 1 23.73 9.04 2.57
CA MET A 1 23.70 8.80 1.11
C MET A 1 22.64 9.65 0.42
N GLY A 2 21.32 9.54 0.73
CA GLY A 2 20.29 10.32 0.02
C GLY A 2 20.48 11.85 0.07
N LEU A 3 20.95 12.40 1.18
CA LEU A 3 21.24 13.84 1.30
C LEU A 3 22.43 14.31 0.45
N LEU A 4 23.41 13.42 0.18
CA LEU A 4 24.58 13.74 -0.65
C LEU A 4 24.25 13.75 -2.15
N PHE A 5 23.24 13.01 -2.55
CA PHE A 5 22.80 12.90 -3.95
C PHE A 5 21.39 13.46 -4.15
N LEU A 6 21.03 14.50 -3.40
CA LEU A 6 19.67 15.04 -3.36
C LEU A 6 19.22 15.54 -4.75
N GLU A 7 20.05 16.31 -5.43
CA GLU A 7 19.70 16.87 -6.75
C GLU A 7 19.55 15.78 -7.82
N PRO A 8 20.52 14.86 -8.01
CA PRO A 8 20.34 13.75 -8.94
C PRO A 8 19.11 12.91 -8.63
N LEU A 9 18.81 12.71 -7.33
CA LEU A 9 17.64 11.95 -6.90
C LEU A 9 16.33 12.66 -7.28
N MET A 10 16.24 13.98 -7.05
CA MET A 10 15.04 14.75 -7.41
C MET A 10 14.84 14.83 -8.93
N ARG A 11 15.90 14.98 -9.70
CA ARG A 11 15.84 14.94 -11.16
C ARG A 11 15.41 13.55 -11.68
N LEU A 12 15.93 12.48 -11.08
CA LEU A 12 15.50 11.10 -11.41
C LEU A 12 14.01 10.88 -11.10
N LEU A 13 13.49 11.53 -10.06
CA LEU A 13 12.06 11.48 -9.70
C LEU A 13 11.18 12.40 -10.58
N GLY A 14 11.75 13.10 -11.56
CA GLY A 14 11.00 13.91 -12.52
C GLY A 14 10.85 15.38 -12.15
N SER A 15 11.64 15.91 -11.20
CA SER A 15 11.59 17.34 -10.87
C SER A 15 12.14 18.19 -12.01
N THR A 16 11.35 19.17 -12.46
CA THR A 16 11.75 20.21 -13.40
C THR A 16 12.59 21.27 -12.69
N ASP A 17 13.34 22.11 -13.45
CA ASP A 17 14.19 23.16 -12.87
C ASP A 17 13.41 24.15 -12.01
N THR A 18 12.15 24.39 -12.31
CA THR A 18 11.25 25.27 -11.53
C THR A 18 10.80 24.66 -10.20
N ILE A 19 10.61 23.33 -10.16
CA ILE A 19 10.14 22.62 -8.98
C ILE A 19 11.30 22.14 -8.10
N LEU A 20 12.49 22.00 -8.68
CA LEU A 20 13.67 21.43 -8.03
C LEU A 20 14.02 22.08 -6.66
N PRO A 21 13.97 23.42 -6.47
CA PRO A 21 14.26 24.03 -5.17
C PRO A 21 13.28 23.57 -4.09
N TYR A 22 11.99 23.57 -4.41
CA TYR A 22 10.93 23.13 -3.49
C TYR A 22 11.02 21.63 -3.18
N ALA A 23 11.29 20.81 -4.21
CA ALA A 23 11.47 19.37 -4.06
C ALA A 23 12.67 19.05 -3.16
N LYS A 24 13.79 19.75 -3.32
CA LYS A 24 14.98 19.60 -2.46
C LYS A 24 14.65 19.92 -1.01
N THR A 25 14.02 21.08 -0.75
CA THR A 25 13.66 21.50 0.60
C THR A 25 12.77 20.47 1.29
N TYR A 26 11.72 20.01 0.63
CA TYR A 26 10.82 18.97 1.16
C TYR A 26 11.54 17.66 1.41
N ALA A 27 12.35 17.20 0.45
CA ALA A 27 13.05 15.91 0.51
C ALA A 27 14.09 15.85 1.64
N ILE A 28 14.73 16.97 2.02
CA ILE A 28 15.66 17.00 3.15
C ILE A 28 14.95 16.54 4.44
N PHE A 29 13.79 17.12 4.75
CA PHE A 29 13.01 16.77 5.95
C PHE A 29 12.54 15.32 5.93
N ILE A 30 12.07 14.84 4.77
CA ILE A 30 11.66 13.44 4.59
C ILE A 30 12.83 12.48 4.79
N LEU A 31 13.99 12.78 4.22
CA LEU A 31 15.18 11.92 4.36
C LEU A 31 15.72 11.88 5.80
N ILE A 32 15.62 12.99 6.54
CA ILE A 32 15.96 13.04 7.97
C ILE A 32 14.96 12.22 8.79
N ALA A 33 13.68 12.26 8.45
CA ALA A 33 12.62 11.53 9.13
C ALA A 33 12.57 10.04 8.75
N ALA A 34 13.14 9.63 7.60
CA ALA A 34 13.05 8.29 7.05
C ALA A 34 13.47 7.16 8.02
N PRO A 35 14.57 7.26 8.81
CA PRO A 35 14.92 6.23 9.79
C PRO A 35 13.86 6.05 10.88
N PHE A 36 13.26 7.13 11.34
CA PHE A 36 12.21 7.13 12.36
C PHE A 36 10.90 6.56 11.79
N MET A 37 10.56 6.92 10.56
CA MET A 37 9.41 6.38 9.83
C MET A 37 9.56 4.86 9.62
N ALA A 38 10.72 4.39 9.18
CA ALA A 38 11.00 2.97 9.00
C ALA A 38 10.90 2.21 10.34
N SER A 39 11.48 2.76 11.42
CA SER A 39 11.42 2.17 12.76
C SER A 39 9.99 2.12 13.29
N SER A 40 9.19 3.17 13.09
CA SER A 40 7.77 3.22 13.44
C SER A 40 6.97 2.16 12.72
N CYS A 41 7.24 1.95 11.42
CA CYS A 41 6.59 0.92 10.61
C CYS A 41 6.88 -0.49 11.16
N VAL A 42 8.13 -0.77 11.52
CA VAL A 42 8.53 -2.05 12.13
C VAL A 42 7.84 -2.26 13.47
N MET A 43 7.90 -1.28 14.37
CA MET A 43 7.27 -1.36 15.69
C MET A 43 5.75 -1.54 15.58
N ASN A 44 5.10 -0.84 14.66
CA ASN A 44 3.67 -0.98 14.39
C ASN A 44 3.32 -2.41 13.94
N ASN A 45 4.11 -2.98 13.03
CA ASN A 45 3.92 -4.36 12.58
C ASN A 45 4.08 -5.35 13.74
N ILE A 46 5.13 -5.21 14.58
CA ILE A 46 5.35 -6.07 15.75
C ILE A 46 4.14 -6.03 16.67
N LEU A 47 3.62 -4.83 17.02
CA LEU A 47 2.43 -4.70 17.87
C LEU A 47 1.19 -5.41 17.29
N ARG A 48 1.02 -5.36 15.97
CA ARG A 48 -0.07 -6.10 15.31
C ARG A 48 0.10 -7.61 15.42
N TYR A 49 1.32 -8.12 15.25
CA TYR A 49 1.61 -9.55 15.41
C TYR A 49 1.51 -10.02 16.87
N GLU A 50 1.73 -9.13 17.84
CA GLU A 50 1.46 -9.41 19.26
C GLU A 50 -0.05 -9.40 19.61
N GLY A 51 -0.93 -9.13 18.65
CA GLY A 51 -2.38 -8.99 18.87
C GLY A 51 -2.79 -7.64 19.48
N ARG A 52 -1.87 -6.68 19.56
CA ARG A 52 -2.09 -5.34 20.15
C ARG A 52 -2.36 -4.27 19.09
N ALA A 53 -3.25 -4.59 18.16
CA ALA A 53 -3.57 -3.70 17.04
C ALA A 53 -4.05 -2.31 17.48
N ALA A 54 -4.77 -2.20 18.57
CA ALA A 54 -5.23 -0.91 19.13
C ALA A 54 -4.05 0.00 19.51
N LEU A 55 -2.99 -0.55 20.14
CA LEU A 55 -1.80 0.22 20.48
C LEU A 55 -1.03 0.65 19.21
N ALA A 56 -0.96 -0.23 18.21
CA ALA A 56 -0.37 0.09 16.92
C ALA A 56 -1.10 1.27 16.24
N MET A 57 -2.43 1.30 16.32
CA MET A 57 -3.24 2.39 15.76
C MET A 57 -2.97 3.73 16.46
N VAL A 58 -2.78 3.74 17.79
CA VAL A 58 -2.50 4.98 18.54
C VAL A 58 -1.27 5.70 17.97
N GLY A 59 -0.17 4.97 17.73
CA GLY A 59 1.04 5.57 17.16
C GLY A 59 0.82 6.16 15.77
N LEU A 60 0.12 5.44 14.88
CA LEU A 60 -0.14 5.89 13.51
C LEU A 60 -1.12 7.05 13.45
N ILE A 61 -2.25 6.96 14.16
CA ILE A 61 -3.29 7.99 14.15
C ILE A 61 -2.75 9.28 14.77
N SER A 62 -2.03 9.21 15.89
CA SER A 62 -1.43 10.40 16.51
C SER A 62 -0.49 11.12 15.54
N GLY A 63 0.39 10.37 14.85
CA GLY A 63 1.28 10.96 13.84
C GLY A 63 0.50 11.62 12.71
N SER A 64 -0.53 10.96 12.17
CA SER A 64 -1.33 11.51 11.08
C SER A 64 -2.13 12.75 11.49
N VAL A 65 -2.73 12.75 12.67
CA VAL A 65 -3.47 13.92 13.20
C VAL A 65 -2.53 15.10 13.40
N ILE A 66 -1.36 14.88 14.02
CA ILE A 66 -0.37 15.93 14.23
C ILE A 66 0.13 16.46 12.88
N ASN A 67 0.31 15.63 11.87
CA ASN A 67 0.70 16.06 10.54
C ASN A 67 -0.34 16.99 9.91
N ILE A 68 -1.64 16.62 9.94
CA ILE A 68 -2.72 17.45 9.38
C ILE A 68 -2.76 18.83 10.07
N PHE A 69 -2.71 18.87 11.40
CA PHE A 69 -2.70 20.14 12.15
C PHE A 69 -1.41 20.92 11.92
N GLY A 70 -0.28 20.25 11.87
CA GLY A 70 1.02 20.86 11.60
C GLY A 70 1.11 21.47 10.21
N ASP A 71 0.64 20.76 9.18
CA ASP A 71 0.57 21.26 7.81
C ASP A 71 -0.30 22.53 7.76
N TRP A 72 -1.51 22.45 8.31
CA TRP A 72 -2.39 23.61 8.37
C TRP A 72 -1.73 24.80 9.10
N PHE A 73 -1.13 24.59 10.27
CA PHE A 73 -0.53 25.64 11.06
C PHE A 73 0.72 26.26 10.40
N LEU A 74 1.66 25.41 9.96
CA LEU A 74 2.94 25.89 9.39
C LEU A 74 2.76 26.49 7.99
N MET A 75 1.85 25.95 7.18
CA MET A 75 1.63 26.48 5.84
C MET A 75 0.77 27.75 5.85
N THR A 76 -0.30 27.81 6.68
CA THR A 76 -1.26 28.92 6.64
C THR A 76 -0.95 30.04 7.63
N ARG A 77 -0.50 29.71 8.86
CA ARG A 77 -0.20 30.71 9.89
C ARG A 77 1.24 31.19 9.87
N CYS A 78 2.18 30.29 9.65
CA CYS A 78 3.61 30.64 9.59
C CYS A 78 4.09 31.00 8.18
N HIS A 79 3.23 30.79 7.14
CA HIS A 79 3.55 31.08 5.73
C HIS A 79 4.82 30.39 5.20
N LEU A 80 5.19 29.23 5.76
CA LEU A 80 6.39 28.48 5.37
C LEU A 80 6.21 27.66 4.09
N GLY A 81 5.00 27.63 3.50
CA GLY A 81 4.75 26.91 2.25
C GLY A 81 5.17 25.43 2.29
N VAL A 82 5.94 25.02 1.28
CA VAL A 82 6.42 23.61 1.14
C VAL A 82 7.40 23.22 2.26
N GLU A 83 8.18 24.17 2.76
CA GLU A 83 9.09 23.94 3.90
C GLU A 83 8.30 23.58 5.17
N GLY A 84 7.19 24.28 5.43
CA GLY A 84 6.28 23.98 6.53
C GLY A 84 5.71 22.57 6.46
N ALA A 85 5.31 22.13 5.28
CA ALA A 85 4.83 20.75 5.06
C ALA A 85 5.94 19.71 5.34
N GLY A 86 7.17 19.98 4.91
CA GLY A 86 8.32 19.12 5.20
C GLY A 86 8.62 18.97 6.69
N ILE A 87 8.64 20.12 7.41
CA ILE A 87 8.86 20.16 8.86
C ILE A 87 7.73 19.42 9.59
N SER A 88 6.47 19.69 9.25
CA SER A 88 5.31 19.04 9.86
C SER A 88 5.39 17.52 9.71
N THR A 89 5.71 17.05 8.50
CA THR A 89 5.87 15.61 8.24
C THR A 89 7.01 15.02 9.08
N ALA A 90 8.16 15.68 9.15
CA ALA A 90 9.29 15.18 9.95
C ALA A 90 8.95 15.11 11.44
N VAL A 91 8.36 16.17 11.99
CA VAL A 91 7.96 16.24 13.41
C VAL A 91 6.89 15.20 13.74
N SER A 92 5.87 15.04 12.91
CA SER A 92 4.81 14.06 13.12
C SER A 92 5.34 12.62 13.10
N GLN A 93 6.30 12.30 12.23
CA GLN A 93 6.97 11.00 12.22
C GLN A 93 7.84 10.76 13.46
N LEU A 94 8.54 11.80 13.95
CA LEU A 94 9.29 11.73 15.19
C LEU A 94 8.38 11.48 16.41
N ILE A 95 7.24 12.17 16.47
CA ILE A 95 6.27 11.97 17.55
C ILE A 95 5.64 10.58 17.49
N SER A 96 5.24 10.11 16.29
CA SER A 96 4.76 8.74 16.09
C SER A 96 5.79 7.70 16.56
N PHE A 97 7.04 7.88 16.16
CA PHE A 97 8.16 7.04 16.64
C PHE A 97 8.29 7.09 18.16
N GLY A 98 8.28 8.29 18.76
CA GLY A 98 8.39 8.47 20.21
C GLY A 98 7.28 7.77 20.99
N ILE A 99 6.04 7.86 20.53
CA ILE A 99 4.89 7.17 21.14
C ILE A 99 5.07 5.65 21.09
N LEU A 100 5.40 5.11 19.92
CA LEU A 100 5.62 3.67 19.75
C LEU A 100 6.82 3.19 20.57
N PHE A 101 7.92 3.93 20.54
CA PHE A 101 9.12 3.62 21.31
C PHE A 101 8.84 3.62 22.83
N TYR A 102 8.07 4.59 23.33
CA TYR A 102 7.62 4.63 24.71
C TYR A 102 6.80 3.39 25.08
N MET A 103 5.92 2.92 24.18
CA MET A 103 5.14 1.70 24.40
C MET A 103 6.02 0.47 24.55
N PHE A 104 7.08 0.35 23.74
CA PHE A 104 8.06 -0.73 23.85
C PHE A 104 8.92 -0.64 25.11
N SER A 105 9.28 0.58 25.52
CA SER A 105 10.10 0.82 26.73
C SER A 105 9.33 0.62 28.04
N SER A 106 8.01 0.84 28.02
CA SER A 106 7.15 0.76 29.21
C SER A 106 6.63 -0.66 29.52
N ASN A 107 7.27 -1.69 29.01
CA ASN A 107 6.87 -3.11 29.18
C ASN A 107 5.41 -3.42 28.76
N LYS A 108 4.80 -2.58 27.94
CA LYS A 108 3.47 -2.81 27.38
C LYS A 108 3.50 -3.75 26.16
N THR A 109 4.65 -4.32 25.84
CA THR A 109 4.87 -5.21 24.69
C THR A 109 5.56 -6.49 25.16
N GLN A 110 5.38 -7.58 24.41
CA GLN A 110 6.10 -8.84 24.69
C GLN A 110 7.52 -8.77 24.15
N SER A 111 7.71 -8.09 23.01
CA SER A 111 9.00 -7.87 22.39
C SER A 111 9.76 -6.74 23.08
N ARG A 112 11.10 -6.89 23.18
CA ARG A 112 12.00 -5.91 23.77
C ARG A 112 12.98 -5.41 22.73
N LEU A 113 13.12 -4.08 22.65
CA LEU A 113 14.12 -3.43 21.81
C LEU A 113 15.43 -3.32 22.59
N ALA A 114 16.46 -4.06 22.20
CA ALA A 114 17.79 -3.94 22.77
C ALA A 114 18.85 -4.22 21.72
N LEU A 115 19.92 -3.43 21.71
CA LEU A 115 21.02 -3.55 20.75
C LEU A 115 21.71 -4.94 20.82
N ARG A 116 21.65 -5.60 21.97
CA ARG A 116 22.20 -6.96 22.14
C ARG A 116 21.50 -8.03 21.29
N TYR A 117 20.29 -7.76 20.81
CA TYR A 117 19.51 -8.68 19.97
C TYR A 117 19.69 -8.42 18.47
N VAL A 118 20.54 -7.46 18.11
CA VAL A 118 20.84 -7.20 16.71
C VAL A 118 21.63 -8.38 16.15
N THR A 119 21.01 -9.08 15.22
CA THR A 119 21.68 -10.21 14.56
C THR A 119 22.82 -9.73 13.68
N ARG A 120 23.93 -10.49 13.69
CA ARG A 120 25.08 -10.32 12.80
C ARG A 120 25.20 -11.47 11.81
N GLU A 121 24.30 -12.45 11.88
CA GLU A 121 24.33 -13.60 11.00
C GLU A 121 23.77 -13.27 9.62
N PRO A 122 24.56 -13.42 8.53
CA PRO A 122 24.12 -13.10 7.18
C PRO A 122 22.86 -13.87 6.74
N LYS A 123 22.69 -15.10 7.24
CA LYS A 123 21.51 -15.94 6.94
C LYS A 123 20.21 -15.33 7.48
N GLU A 124 20.24 -14.80 8.71
CA GLU A 124 19.07 -14.15 9.32
C GLU A 124 18.76 -12.83 8.63
N VAL A 125 19.79 -12.03 8.31
CA VAL A 125 19.62 -10.80 7.53
C VAL A 125 18.98 -11.10 6.17
N LEU A 126 19.48 -12.14 5.47
CA LEU A 126 18.89 -12.55 4.19
C LEU A 126 17.44 -13.02 4.32
N MET A 127 17.09 -13.70 5.41
CA MET A 127 15.72 -14.14 5.68
C MET A 127 14.79 -12.93 5.91
N ILE A 128 15.24 -11.92 6.66
CA ILE A 128 14.51 -10.66 6.87
C ILE A 128 14.28 -9.96 5.52
N CYS A 129 15.33 -9.83 4.70
CA CYS A 129 15.23 -9.24 3.36
C CYS A 129 14.24 -9.99 2.46
N LYS A 130 14.29 -11.33 2.43
CA LYS A 130 13.36 -12.17 1.66
C LYS A 130 11.91 -12.00 2.12
N THR A 131 11.68 -11.83 3.42
CA THR A 131 10.34 -11.62 3.96
C THR A 131 9.80 -10.22 3.66
N GLY A 132 10.68 -9.22 3.57
CA GLY A 132 10.33 -7.86 3.17
C GLY A 132 10.13 -7.68 1.65
N LEU A 133 10.71 -8.56 0.84
CA LEU A 133 10.71 -8.46 -0.62
C LEU A 133 9.31 -8.30 -1.25
N PRO A 134 8.25 -9.03 -0.84
CA PRO A 134 6.91 -8.83 -1.37
C PRO A 134 6.40 -7.39 -1.19
N SER A 135 6.64 -6.80 -0.04
CA SER A 135 6.23 -5.41 0.26
C SER A 135 7.05 -4.39 -0.54
N LEU A 136 8.35 -4.63 -0.69
CA LEU A 136 9.23 -3.80 -1.52
C LEU A 136 8.79 -3.83 -2.98
N MET A 137 8.53 -5.02 -3.53
CA MET A 137 8.08 -5.18 -4.91
C MET A 137 6.73 -4.52 -5.14
N ARG A 138 5.78 -4.71 -4.23
CA ARG A 138 4.47 -4.06 -4.34
C ARG A 138 4.59 -2.54 -4.38
N GLN A 139 5.37 -1.94 -3.46
CA GLN A 139 5.48 -0.49 -3.36
C GLN A 139 6.35 0.11 -4.48
N GLY A 140 7.47 -0.53 -4.80
CA GLY A 140 8.36 -0.08 -5.86
C GLY A 140 7.69 -0.14 -7.23
N LEU A 141 7.05 -1.27 -7.56
CA LEU A 141 6.32 -1.40 -8.82
C LEU A 141 5.12 -0.46 -8.91
N SER A 142 4.43 -0.17 -7.79
CA SER A 142 3.35 0.81 -7.78
C SER A 142 3.85 2.21 -8.19
N SER A 143 5.03 2.61 -7.71
CA SER A 143 5.63 3.89 -8.11
C SER A 143 5.99 3.91 -9.61
N VAL A 144 6.62 2.85 -10.12
CA VAL A 144 6.94 2.72 -11.54
C VAL A 144 5.68 2.74 -12.39
N SER A 145 4.64 2.03 -11.97
CA SER A 145 3.36 1.98 -12.68
C SER A 145 2.68 3.34 -12.77
N THR A 146 2.72 4.10 -11.67
CA THR A 146 2.17 5.47 -11.67
C THR A 146 2.95 6.38 -12.64
N MET A 147 4.28 6.27 -12.69
CA MET A 147 5.08 7.03 -13.66
C MET A 147 4.72 6.66 -15.10
N MET A 148 4.58 5.36 -15.39
CA MET A 148 4.20 4.89 -16.73
C MET A 148 2.78 5.30 -17.11
N LEU A 149 1.83 5.22 -16.16
CA LEU A 149 0.46 5.66 -16.36
C LEU A 149 0.40 7.15 -16.71
N ASN A 150 1.08 7.99 -15.94
CA ASN A 150 1.14 9.42 -16.19
C ASN A 150 1.84 9.74 -17.52
N GLY A 151 2.90 8.99 -17.88
CA GLY A 151 3.57 9.13 -19.16
C GLY A 151 2.67 8.79 -20.35
N GLN A 152 1.89 7.71 -20.25
CA GLN A 152 0.93 7.34 -21.29
C GLN A 152 -0.26 8.30 -21.36
N ALA A 153 -0.77 8.76 -20.21
CA ALA A 153 -1.84 9.77 -20.18
C ALA A 153 -1.38 11.12 -20.74
N GLY A 154 -0.11 11.47 -20.54
CA GLY A 154 0.48 12.73 -21.04
C GLY A 154 0.46 12.88 -22.57
N VAL A 155 0.41 11.78 -23.31
CA VAL A 155 0.26 11.80 -24.77
C VAL A 155 -1.09 12.39 -25.19
N TYR A 156 -2.09 12.31 -24.33
CA TYR A 156 -3.48 12.77 -24.57
C TYR A 156 -3.80 14.14 -23.95
N GLY A 157 -2.77 14.79 -23.38
CA GLY A 157 -2.87 16.14 -22.83
C GLY A 157 -2.96 16.21 -21.30
N ASP A 158 -2.90 17.44 -20.79
CA ASP A 158 -2.85 17.72 -19.36
C ASP A 158 -4.14 17.31 -18.62
N ALA A 159 -5.29 17.41 -19.27
CA ALA A 159 -6.57 16.99 -18.72
C ALA A 159 -6.60 15.47 -18.43
N ALA A 160 -6.03 14.65 -19.31
CA ALA A 160 -5.92 13.21 -19.11
C ALA A 160 -4.98 12.86 -17.95
N VAL A 161 -3.84 13.55 -17.83
CA VAL A 161 -2.92 13.36 -16.69
C VAL A 161 -3.58 13.74 -15.37
N ALA A 162 -4.28 14.88 -15.34
CA ALA A 162 -5.01 15.34 -14.16
C ALA A 162 -6.10 14.34 -13.75
N ALA A 163 -6.94 13.91 -14.71
CA ALA A 163 -8.00 12.94 -14.49
C ALA A 163 -7.45 11.61 -13.93
N MET A 164 -6.45 11.02 -14.59
CA MET A 164 -5.85 9.76 -14.16
C MET A 164 -5.16 9.87 -12.80
N SER A 165 -4.54 11.01 -12.50
CA SER A 165 -3.95 11.27 -11.18
C SER A 165 -5.01 11.33 -10.07
N ILE A 166 -6.14 11.99 -10.32
CA ILE A 166 -7.26 12.06 -9.38
C ILE A 166 -7.86 10.67 -9.15
N VAL A 167 -8.16 9.94 -10.23
CA VAL A 167 -8.69 8.58 -10.16
C VAL A 167 -7.76 7.66 -9.39
N ASN A 168 -6.45 7.73 -9.66
CA ASN A 168 -5.45 6.95 -8.94
C ASN A 168 -5.44 7.27 -7.43
N ARG A 169 -5.59 8.55 -7.03
CA ARG A 169 -5.69 8.94 -5.61
C ARG A 169 -6.93 8.35 -4.94
N ILE A 170 -8.09 8.44 -5.59
CA ILE A 170 -9.35 7.86 -5.07
C ILE A 170 -9.17 6.34 -4.91
N CYS A 171 -8.66 5.66 -5.94
CA CYS A 171 -8.45 4.21 -5.92
C CYS A 171 -7.39 3.78 -4.90
N MET A 172 -6.32 4.56 -4.69
CA MET A 172 -5.34 4.32 -3.63
C MET A 172 -5.96 4.39 -2.24
N PHE A 173 -6.85 5.35 -2.01
CA PHE A 173 -7.58 5.45 -0.74
C PHE A 173 -8.43 4.20 -0.49
N VAL A 174 -9.22 3.79 -1.48
CA VAL A 174 -10.05 2.58 -1.38
C VAL A 174 -9.20 1.32 -1.24
N PHE A 175 -8.11 1.21 -2.00
CA PHE A 175 -7.15 0.10 -1.89
C PHE A 175 -6.53 0.00 -0.49
N SER A 176 -6.28 1.13 0.17
CA SER A 176 -5.74 1.16 1.54
C SER A 176 -6.69 0.49 2.54
N VAL A 177 -8.01 0.60 2.32
CA VAL A 177 -9.01 -0.11 3.12
C VAL A 177 -8.88 -1.63 2.94
N GLY A 178 -8.80 -2.09 1.69
CA GLY A 178 -8.57 -3.52 1.37
C GLY A 178 -7.24 -4.04 1.92
N LEU A 179 -6.18 -3.24 1.82
CA LEU A 179 -4.87 -3.56 2.39
C LEU A 179 -4.94 -3.68 3.92
N GLY A 180 -5.69 -2.80 4.59
CA GLY A 180 -5.91 -2.85 6.04
C GLY A 180 -6.59 -4.15 6.49
N ILE A 181 -7.61 -4.61 5.75
CA ILE A 181 -8.28 -5.90 6.00
C ILE A 181 -7.27 -7.05 5.86
N GLY A 182 -6.49 -7.08 4.78
CA GLY A 182 -5.45 -8.09 4.56
C GLY A 182 -4.37 -8.08 5.64
N GLN A 183 -3.92 -6.91 6.06
CA GLN A 183 -2.94 -6.76 7.14
C GLN A 183 -3.50 -7.20 8.51
N GLY A 184 -4.79 -7.03 8.76
CA GLY A 184 -5.47 -7.57 9.94
C GLY A 184 -5.49 -9.10 9.96
N PHE A 185 -5.57 -9.72 8.79
CA PHE A 185 -5.54 -11.18 8.65
C PHE A 185 -4.13 -11.79 8.83
N GLN A 186 -3.06 -11.04 8.54
CA GLN A 186 -1.68 -11.54 8.62
C GLN A 186 -1.35 -12.19 9.98
N PRO A 187 -1.51 -11.53 11.14
CA PRO A 187 -1.20 -12.15 12.44
C PRO A 187 -2.07 -13.36 12.73
N VAL A 188 -3.34 -13.33 12.34
CA VAL A 188 -4.27 -14.48 12.51
C VAL A 188 -3.79 -15.69 11.71
N SER A 189 -3.41 -15.49 10.46
CA SER A 189 -2.92 -16.59 9.60
C SER A 189 -1.57 -17.11 10.06
N ALA A 190 -0.62 -16.22 10.41
CA ALA A 190 0.71 -16.61 10.89
C ALA A 190 0.63 -17.44 12.17
N PHE A 191 -0.12 -16.96 13.17
CA PHE A 191 -0.23 -17.62 14.46
C PHE A 191 -0.91 -18.99 14.35
N ASN A 192 -2.04 -19.07 13.64
CA ASN A 192 -2.75 -20.33 13.49
C ASN A 192 -1.99 -21.34 12.59
N TYR A 193 -1.26 -20.86 11.58
CA TYR A 193 -0.40 -21.71 10.75
C TYR A 193 0.77 -22.28 11.57
N GLY A 194 1.45 -21.45 12.37
CA GLY A 194 2.52 -21.89 13.28
C GLY A 194 2.02 -22.89 14.34
N ALA A 195 0.80 -22.68 14.85
CA ALA A 195 0.14 -23.60 15.78
C ALA A 195 -0.43 -24.87 15.09
N LYS A 196 -0.21 -25.03 13.77
CA LYS A 196 -0.74 -26.15 12.96
C LYS A 196 -2.27 -26.26 12.98
N LYS A 197 -2.99 -25.15 13.26
CA LYS A 197 -4.47 -25.07 13.25
C LYS A 197 -4.94 -24.62 11.86
N TYR A 198 -4.73 -25.47 10.86
CA TYR A 198 -4.93 -25.16 9.44
C TYR A 198 -6.40 -24.83 9.09
N GLY A 199 -7.35 -25.50 9.73
CA GLY A 199 -8.78 -25.22 9.55
C GLY A 199 -9.16 -23.80 9.99
N ARG A 200 -8.47 -23.23 11.01
CA ARG A 200 -8.67 -21.83 11.42
C ARG A 200 -8.10 -20.86 10.40
N VAL A 201 -6.94 -21.15 9.81
CA VAL A 201 -6.37 -20.33 8.73
C VAL A 201 -7.36 -20.25 7.57
N ARG A 202 -7.92 -21.41 7.14
CA ARG A 202 -8.90 -21.47 6.05
C ARG A 202 -10.18 -20.69 6.37
N LYS A 203 -10.76 -20.89 7.55
CA LYS A 203 -11.96 -20.13 7.98
C LYS A 203 -11.69 -18.64 8.05
N GLY A 204 -10.53 -18.23 8.59
CA GLY A 204 -10.11 -16.84 8.63
C GLY A 204 -9.92 -16.24 7.24
N PHE A 205 -9.36 -16.98 6.29
CA PHE A 205 -9.20 -16.54 4.92
C PHE A 205 -10.56 -16.25 4.24
N TYR A 206 -11.50 -17.20 4.31
CA TYR A 206 -12.85 -16.97 3.75
C TYR A 206 -13.58 -15.82 4.43
N PHE A 207 -13.52 -15.74 5.76
CA PHE A 207 -14.13 -14.62 6.50
C PHE A 207 -13.55 -13.28 6.05
N THR A 208 -12.23 -13.19 5.90
CA THR A 208 -11.54 -11.95 5.51
C THR A 208 -11.89 -11.53 4.09
N ILE A 209 -11.98 -12.49 3.14
CA ILE A 209 -12.43 -12.20 1.78
C ILE A 209 -13.88 -11.72 1.81
N THR A 210 -14.78 -12.44 2.46
CA THR A 210 -16.20 -12.03 2.52
C THR A 210 -16.37 -10.64 3.13
N ALA A 211 -15.68 -10.35 4.23
CA ALA A 211 -15.69 -9.02 4.84
C ALA A 211 -15.12 -7.95 3.90
N GLY A 212 -14.05 -8.29 3.17
CA GLY A 212 -13.46 -7.43 2.14
C GLY A 212 -14.41 -7.17 0.97
N GLU A 213 -15.07 -8.21 0.46
CA GLU A 213 -16.06 -8.10 -0.63
C GLU A 213 -17.25 -7.24 -0.22
N VAL A 214 -17.80 -7.45 0.98
CA VAL A 214 -18.91 -6.63 1.48
C VAL A 214 -18.51 -5.16 1.60
N LEU A 215 -17.34 -4.89 2.18
CA LEU A 215 -16.90 -3.51 2.42
C LEU A 215 -16.49 -2.81 1.11
N LEU A 216 -15.60 -3.43 0.32
CA LEU A 216 -15.15 -2.82 -0.94
C LEU A 216 -16.27 -2.82 -1.99
N GLY A 217 -17.12 -3.84 -2.00
CA GLY A 217 -18.33 -3.88 -2.84
C GLY A 217 -19.31 -2.77 -2.50
N ALA A 218 -19.55 -2.49 -1.21
CA ALA A 218 -20.36 -1.37 -0.79
C ALA A 218 -19.77 -0.03 -1.26
N ILE A 219 -18.44 0.16 -1.10
CA ILE A 219 -17.75 1.36 -1.58
C ILE A 219 -17.84 1.45 -3.11
N ALA A 220 -17.66 0.35 -3.83
CA ALA A 220 -17.79 0.31 -5.29
C ALA A 220 -19.19 0.72 -5.76
N VAL A 221 -20.21 0.11 -5.17
CA VAL A 221 -21.61 0.42 -5.51
C VAL A 221 -21.95 1.87 -5.22
N LEU A 222 -21.60 2.39 -4.03
CA LEU A 222 -21.81 3.79 -3.69
C LEU A 222 -21.04 4.73 -4.62
N GLY A 223 -19.78 4.41 -4.93
CA GLY A 223 -18.97 5.22 -5.84
C GLY A 223 -19.51 5.25 -7.28
N MET A 224 -20.17 4.18 -7.73
CA MET A 224 -20.78 4.12 -9.07
C MET A 224 -21.97 5.08 -9.25
N PHE A 225 -22.63 5.52 -8.18
CA PHE A 225 -23.70 6.50 -8.28
C PHE A 225 -23.19 7.94 -8.45
N PHE A 226 -21.97 8.23 -8.00
CA PHE A 226 -21.45 9.60 -7.93
C PHE A 226 -20.02 9.76 -8.50
N PRO A 227 -19.63 9.10 -9.61
CA PRO A 227 -18.24 9.13 -10.08
C PRO A 227 -17.80 10.52 -10.53
N ALA A 228 -18.65 11.24 -11.26
CA ALA A 228 -18.36 12.59 -11.71
C ALA A 228 -18.18 13.57 -10.54
N GLN A 229 -19.05 13.47 -9.51
CA GLN A 229 -18.96 14.30 -8.32
C GLN A 229 -17.67 14.01 -7.52
N LEU A 230 -17.29 12.75 -7.42
CA LEU A 230 -16.04 12.36 -6.73
C LEU A 230 -14.80 12.94 -7.42
N VAL A 231 -14.78 12.97 -8.75
CA VAL A 231 -13.69 13.62 -9.51
C VAL A 231 -13.76 15.14 -9.37
N ALA A 232 -14.96 15.74 -9.49
CA ALA A 232 -15.18 17.18 -9.40
C ALA A 232 -14.78 17.80 -8.05
N VAL A 233 -14.82 17.02 -6.95
CA VAL A 233 -14.31 17.45 -5.63
C VAL A 233 -12.83 17.84 -5.69
N PHE A 234 -12.05 17.17 -6.53
CA PHE A 234 -10.60 17.45 -6.65
C PHE A 234 -10.32 18.53 -7.70
N GLN A 235 -11.01 18.49 -8.83
CA GLN A 235 -10.86 19.46 -9.90
C GLN A 235 -12.17 19.56 -10.69
N ASN A 236 -12.78 20.75 -10.69
CA ASN A 236 -14.04 21.01 -11.35
C ASN A 236 -13.80 21.57 -12.76
N ASP A 237 -13.14 20.76 -13.60
CA ASP A 237 -12.92 21.03 -15.02
C ASP A 237 -13.75 20.02 -15.82
N PRO A 238 -14.59 20.45 -16.79
CA PRO A 238 -15.47 19.55 -17.54
C PRO A 238 -14.74 18.44 -18.28
N GLU A 239 -13.57 18.72 -18.85
CA GLU A 239 -12.77 17.72 -19.57
C GLU A 239 -12.16 16.70 -18.61
N VAL A 240 -11.60 17.16 -17.50
CA VAL A 240 -11.03 16.29 -16.45
C VAL A 240 -12.13 15.41 -15.83
N VAL A 241 -13.30 15.97 -15.58
CA VAL A 241 -14.44 15.22 -15.02
C VAL A 241 -14.93 14.16 -15.99
N ALA A 242 -15.05 14.49 -17.29
CA ALA A 242 -15.52 13.52 -18.30
C ALA A 242 -14.59 12.30 -18.42
N ILE A 243 -13.28 12.52 -18.50
CA ILE A 243 -12.28 11.44 -18.54
C ILE A 243 -12.25 10.66 -17.22
N GLY A 244 -12.21 11.40 -16.10
CA GLY A 244 -12.11 10.80 -14.77
C GLY A 244 -13.35 9.97 -14.38
N GLU A 245 -14.54 10.38 -14.82
CA GLU A 245 -15.79 9.62 -14.59
C GLU A 245 -15.72 8.24 -15.23
N VAL A 246 -15.32 8.15 -16.49
CA VAL A 246 -15.20 6.88 -17.22
C VAL A 246 -14.17 5.98 -16.56
N ALA A 247 -12.96 6.51 -16.31
CA ALA A 247 -11.87 5.78 -15.68
C ALA A 247 -12.26 5.28 -14.27
N LEU A 248 -12.90 6.13 -13.46
CA LEU A 248 -13.31 5.77 -12.12
C LEU A 248 -14.39 4.68 -12.12
N ARG A 249 -15.40 4.79 -12.98
CA ARG A 249 -16.46 3.75 -13.10
C ARG A 249 -15.87 2.39 -13.40
N VAL A 250 -14.96 2.32 -14.36
CA VAL A 250 -14.32 1.05 -14.73
C VAL A 250 -13.43 0.51 -13.60
N GLN A 251 -12.69 1.39 -12.92
CA GLN A 251 -11.84 0.96 -11.79
C GLN A 251 -12.63 0.52 -10.56
N LEU A 252 -13.83 1.08 -10.33
CA LEU A 252 -14.70 0.62 -9.25
C LEU A 252 -15.16 -0.84 -9.44
N VAL A 253 -15.29 -1.33 -10.69
CA VAL A 253 -15.56 -2.75 -10.98
C VAL A 253 -14.41 -3.64 -10.49
N ALA A 254 -13.16 -3.20 -10.60
CA ALA A 254 -12.00 -3.96 -10.14
C ALA A 254 -12.00 -4.22 -8.64
N LEU A 255 -12.71 -3.41 -7.84
CA LEU A 255 -12.78 -3.58 -6.38
C LEU A 255 -13.36 -4.92 -5.95
N PHE A 256 -14.23 -5.53 -6.75
CA PHE A 256 -14.76 -6.88 -6.49
C PHE A 256 -13.72 -8.00 -6.64
N PHE A 257 -12.59 -7.74 -7.29
CA PHE A 257 -11.53 -8.72 -7.49
C PHE A 257 -10.35 -8.54 -6.52
N GLN A 258 -10.28 -7.39 -5.85
CA GLN A 258 -9.15 -7.03 -4.99
C GLN A 258 -9.06 -7.83 -3.68
N PRO A 259 -10.14 -8.10 -2.90
CA PRO A 259 -10.06 -8.75 -1.61
C PRO A 259 -9.34 -10.10 -1.69
N MET A 260 -9.67 -10.89 -2.72
CA MET A 260 -9.04 -12.19 -2.95
C MET A 260 -7.53 -12.07 -3.17
N THR A 261 -7.11 -11.18 -4.07
CA THR A 261 -5.70 -11.01 -4.42
C THR A 261 -4.88 -10.49 -3.24
N VAL A 262 -5.43 -9.50 -2.52
CA VAL A 262 -4.78 -8.93 -1.33
C VAL A 262 -4.67 -9.94 -0.20
N CYS A 263 -5.76 -10.65 0.12
CA CYS A 263 -5.77 -11.66 1.19
C CYS A 263 -4.83 -12.83 0.88
N ALA A 264 -4.80 -13.31 -0.38
CA ALA A 264 -3.88 -14.36 -0.80
C ALA A 264 -2.40 -13.92 -0.66
N ASN A 265 -2.07 -12.70 -1.12
CA ASN A 265 -0.72 -12.15 -0.98
C ASN A 265 -0.30 -12.05 0.50
N MET A 266 -1.17 -11.46 1.34
CA MET A 266 -0.90 -11.25 2.76
C MET A 266 -0.81 -12.58 3.52
N MET A 267 -1.61 -13.58 3.17
CA MET A 267 -1.52 -14.94 3.72
C MET A 267 -0.16 -15.56 3.40
N PHE A 268 0.26 -15.59 2.14
CA PHE A 268 1.54 -16.19 1.76
C PHE A 268 2.73 -15.46 2.40
N GLN A 269 2.67 -14.15 2.52
CA GLN A 269 3.69 -13.35 3.19
C GLN A 269 3.78 -13.71 4.68
N SER A 270 2.66 -13.81 5.37
CA SER A 270 2.61 -14.06 6.83
C SER A 270 3.05 -15.47 7.23
N ILE A 271 2.86 -16.47 6.37
CA ILE A 271 3.27 -17.85 6.60
C ILE A 271 4.67 -18.18 6.07
N GLY A 272 5.41 -17.19 5.55
CA GLY A 272 6.78 -17.34 5.07
C GLY A 272 6.93 -17.97 3.68
N LYS A 273 5.85 -18.11 2.89
CA LYS A 273 5.91 -18.54 1.48
C LYS A 273 6.28 -17.36 0.58
N ASN A 274 7.45 -16.76 0.84
CA ASN A 274 7.89 -15.49 0.28
C ASN A 274 7.91 -15.44 -1.26
N GLY A 275 8.30 -16.52 -1.95
CA GLY A 275 8.30 -16.56 -3.40
C GLY A 275 6.90 -16.38 -4.01
N ARG A 276 5.90 -17.08 -3.48
CA ARG A 276 4.49 -16.91 -3.91
C ARG A 276 3.96 -15.52 -3.55
N ALA A 277 4.29 -15.03 -2.36
CA ALA A 277 3.91 -13.68 -1.93
C ALA A 277 4.51 -12.60 -2.83
N THR A 278 5.79 -12.70 -3.19
CA THR A 278 6.46 -11.77 -4.11
C THR A 278 5.81 -11.79 -5.50
N LEU A 279 5.56 -12.97 -6.05
CA LEU A 279 4.89 -13.11 -7.34
C LEU A 279 3.52 -12.40 -7.33
N LEU A 280 2.67 -12.70 -6.34
CA LEU A 280 1.34 -12.09 -6.23
C LEU A 280 1.41 -10.57 -6.00
N ALA A 281 2.41 -10.10 -5.25
CA ALA A 281 2.64 -8.66 -5.06
C ALA A 281 3.01 -7.93 -6.36
N MET A 282 3.77 -8.60 -7.24
CA MET A 282 4.21 -8.04 -8.52
C MET A 282 3.11 -8.05 -9.60
N LEU A 283 2.13 -8.95 -9.52
CA LEU A 283 1.11 -9.09 -10.56
C LEU A 283 0.36 -7.78 -10.81
N ARG A 284 -0.24 -7.23 -9.78
CA ARG A 284 -1.15 -6.09 -9.87
C ARG A 284 -0.48 -4.83 -10.43
N SER A 285 0.69 -4.48 -9.91
CA SER A 285 1.34 -3.21 -10.25
C SER A 285 2.51 -3.36 -11.22
N GLY A 286 2.87 -4.57 -11.61
CA GLY A 286 4.02 -4.81 -12.49
C GLY A 286 3.68 -5.75 -13.63
N LEU A 287 3.70 -7.06 -13.36
CA LEU A 287 3.64 -8.10 -14.38
C LEU A 287 2.36 -8.08 -15.23
N CYS A 288 1.21 -7.71 -14.66
CA CYS A 288 -0.03 -7.56 -15.42
C CYS A 288 -0.21 -6.13 -15.91
N PHE A 289 -0.02 -5.13 -15.02
CA PHE A 289 -0.35 -3.75 -15.35
C PHE A 289 0.49 -3.16 -16.47
N ILE A 290 1.82 -3.28 -16.39
CA ILE A 290 2.71 -2.64 -17.36
C ILE A 290 2.48 -3.14 -18.79
N PRO A 291 2.43 -4.46 -19.06
CA PRO A 291 2.13 -4.96 -20.41
C PRO A 291 0.73 -4.58 -20.89
N VAL A 292 -0.27 -4.65 -20.00
CA VAL A 292 -1.66 -4.28 -20.32
C VAL A 292 -1.76 -2.79 -20.66
N LEU A 293 -1.14 -1.92 -19.87
CA LEU A 293 -1.12 -0.49 -20.13
C LEU A 293 -0.52 -0.19 -21.51
N LEU A 294 0.65 -0.75 -21.81
CA LEU A 294 1.32 -0.52 -23.10
C LEU A 294 0.52 -1.08 -24.28
N LEU A 295 -0.08 -2.25 -24.12
CA LEU A 295 -0.90 -2.86 -25.17
C LEU A 295 -2.17 -2.05 -25.42
N LEU A 296 -2.92 -1.74 -24.36
CA LEU A 296 -4.21 -1.07 -24.51
C LEU A 296 -4.06 0.41 -24.89
N SER A 297 -3.05 1.12 -24.40
CA SER A 297 -2.80 2.51 -24.81
C SER A 297 -2.48 2.60 -26.31
N ASN A 298 -1.75 1.62 -26.87
CA ASN A 298 -1.42 1.59 -28.30
C ASN A 298 -2.60 1.15 -29.19
N THR A 299 -3.52 0.34 -28.67
CA THR A 299 -4.65 -0.20 -29.48
C THR A 299 -5.93 0.60 -29.34
N MET A 300 -6.23 1.12 -28.14
CA MET A 300 -7.48 1.79 -27.82
C MET A 300 -7.29 3.28 -27.43
N GLY A 301 -6.08 3.78 -27.47
CA GLY A 301 -5.81 5.18 -27.13
C GLY A 301 -6.10 5.49 -25.65
N LEU A 302 -6.71 6.64 -25.39
CA LEU A 302 -7.05 7.12 -24.04
C LEU A 302 -7.93 6.11 -23.26
N THR A 303 -8.93 5.53 -23.91
CA THR A 303 -9.78 4.50 -23.27
C THR A 303 -8.95 3.30 -22.81
N GLY A 304 -7.90 2.94 -23.55
CA GLY A 304 -6.96 1.90 -23.15
C GLY A 304 -6.22 2.24 -21.85
N VAL A 305 -5.83 3.51 -21.68
CA VAL A 305 -5.21 3.99 -20.43
C VAL A 305 -6.21 3.92 -19.26
N GLU A 306 -7.45 4.37 -19.46
CA GLU A 306 -8.51 4.37 -18.45
C GLU A 306 -8.85 2.97 -17.92
N VAL A 307 -8.89 1.95 -18.79
CA VAL A 307 -9.29 0.57 -18.41
C VAL A 307 -8.12 -0.31 -18.01
N SER A 308 -6.88 0.10 -18.25
CA SER A 308 -5.68 -0.73 -18.08
C SER A 308 -5.53 -1.30 -16.68
N GLN A 309 -5.79 -0.50 -15.64
CA GLN A 309 -5.69 -0.96 -14.25
C GLN A 309 -6.74 -2.01 -13.91
N THR A 310 -7.96 -1.83 -14.40
CA THR A 310 -9.06 -2.79 -14.19
C THR A 310 -8.76 -4.13 -14.83
N VAL A 311 -8.27 -4.13 -16.06
CA VAL A 311 -7.87 -5.36 -16.76
C VAL A 311 -6.73 -6.06 -16.02
N ALA A 312 -5.74 -5.29 -15.54
CA ALA A 312 -4.63 -5.83 -14.76
C ALA A 312 -5.09 -6.43 -13.42
N ASP A 313 -6.05 -5.80 -12.73
CA ASP A 313 -6.61 -6.32 -11.47
C ASP A 313 -7.40 -7.61 -11.70
N ILE A 314 -8.19 -7.70 -12.77
CA ILE A 314 -8.92 -8.91 -13.18
C ILE A 314 -7.94 -10.04 -13.53
N LEU A 315 -6.91 -9.77 -14.32
CA LEU A 315 -5.88 -10.76 -14.65
C LEU A 315 -5.15 -11.22 -13.40
N SER A 316 -4.82 -10.31 -12.51
CA SER A 316 -4.15 -10.61 -11.24
C SER A 316 -5.03 -11.51 -10.35
N PHE A 317 -6.35 -11.30 -10.34
CA PHE A 317 -7.30 -12.17 -9.65
C PHE A 317 -7.27 -13.59 -10.22
N PHE A 318 -7.42 -13.74 -11.55
CA PHE A 318 -7.44 -15.06 -12.17
C PHE A 318 -6.12 -15.83 -12.01
N ILE A 319 -4.98 -15.12 -11.97
CA ILE A 319 -3.68 -15.75 -11.71
C ILE A 319 -3.54 -16.10 -10.23
N SER A 320 -4.02 -15.26 -9.32
CA SER A 320 -3.91 -15.47 -7.86
C SER A 320 -4.82 -16.58 -7.35
N LEU A 321 -5.98 -16.74 -7.96
CA LEU A 321 -7.02 -17.70 -7.55
C LEU A 321 -6.52 -19.16 -7.50
N PRO A 322 -5.85 -19.72 -8.54
CA PRO A 322 -5.31 -21.06 -8.49
C PRO A 322 -4.29 -21.27 -7.37
N PHE A 323 -3.41 -20.29 -7.13
CA PHE A 323 -2.43 -20.36 -6.05
C PHE A 323 -3.09 -20.45 -4.68
N ALA A 324 -4.11 -19.62 -4.44
CA ALA A 324 -4.83 -19.65 -3.18
C ALA A 324 -5.65 -20.93 -3.00
N LEU A 325 -6.41 -21.36 -4.02
CA LEU A 325 -7.20 -22.57 -3.96
C LEU A 325 -6.35 -23.83 -3.77
N HIS A 326 -5.24 -23.93 -4.49
CA HIS A 326 -4.29 -25.03 -4.31
C HIS A 326 -3.76 -25.09 -2.87
N PHE A 327 -3.38 -23.93 -2.34
CA PHE A 327 -2.87 -23.85 -0.97
C PHE A 327 -3.96 -24.17 0.07
N LEU A 328 -5.18 -23.71 -0.11
CA LEU A 328 -6.29 -24.04 0.79
C LEU A 328 -6.61 -25.54 0.80
N ARG A 329 -6.47 -26.21 -0.34
CA ARG A 329 -6.58 -27.69 -0.43
C ARG A 329 -5.43 -28.37 0.31
N GLU A 330 -4.20 -27.87 0.16
CA GLU A 330 -3.03 -28.34 0.93
C GLU A 330 -3.27 -28.23 2.45
N LEU A 331 -3.86 -27.13 2.91
CA LEU A 331 -4.22 -26.94 4.32
C LEU A 331 -5.29 -27.93 4.79
N ASP A 332 -6.28 -28.23 3.93
CA ASP A 332 -7.35 -29.18 4.26
C ASP A 332 -6.81 -30.62 4.40
N GLN A 333 -5.91 -31.02 3.53
CA GLN A 333 -5.21 -32.32 3.63
C GLN A 333 -4.41 -32.42 4.92
N ARG A 334 -3.59 -31.43 5.22
CA ARG A 334 -2.79 -31.38 6.46
C ARG A 334 -3.63 -31.36 7.74
N GLU A 335 -4.83 -30.77 7.71
CA GLU A 335 -5.76 -30.79 8.86
C GLU A 335 -6.34 -32.20 9.06
N LYS A 336 -6.65 -32.96 7.98
CA LYS A 336 -7.16 -34.33 8.03
C LYS A 336 -6.13 -35.35 8.51
N GLU A 337 -4.86 -35.15 8.15
CA GLU A 337 -3.73 -35.97 8.56
C GLU A 337 -3.31 -35.78 10.01
N ARG A 338 -3.85 -34.75 10.67
CA ARG A 338 -3.53 -34.42 12.05
C ARG A 338 -4.15 -35.46 13.01
N PRO A 339 -3.37 -36.13 13.88
CA PRO A 339 -3.91 -36.99 14.91
C PRO A 339 -4.93 -36.20 15.75
N LYS A 340 -6.12 -36.73 15.91
CA LYS A 340 -7.10 -36.20 16.86
C LYS A 340 -6.56 -36.51 18.26
N ILE A 341 -5.94 -35.49 18.90
CA ILE A 341 -5.56 -35.52 20.30
C ILE A 341 -6.79 -35.15 21.11
#